data_a8bae45d65b7186fe077c5a072b97256
#
_entry.id   a8bae45d65b7186fe077c5a072b97256
#
_cell.length_a   1.000
_cell.length_b   1.000
_cell.length_c   1.000
_cell.angle_alpha   90.00
_cell.angle_beta   90.00
_cell.angle_gamma   90.00
#
_symmetry.space_group_name_H-M   'P 1'
#
loop_
_entity.id
_entity.type
_entity.pdbx_description
1 polymer ?
#
loop_
_entity_poly.entity_id
_entity_poly.type
_entity_poly.pdbx_seq_one_letter_code
_entity_poly.pdbx_strand_id
1 'polypeptide(L)'
;MSEQDEQDTARKPTPESTPAPTPPPAAPGGRLVTGIAWVVLLLGLWLWGREATDVREGISRPATGDMAAAGRPPDVPLPPAHAPLDDARPQRLDVPGLDIDAPVVARGLDAEGAIEPPPFDQPGTVGWYAAGVTPGAVGTALMVGHVDTETRPAVFYQLSTLEPGQTIRVARDDDEVAEFTVDDVQVLTRDGFDAQQAYGPRDTGRSELRLITCGGTFDQTTDSYTANVVVSAYLTGTGADGHVTR
;
A
#
# COMPACT_ATOMS: atom_id res chain seq x y z
N MET A 1 -55.31 -47.23 -22.45
CA MET A 1 -55.27 -47.55 -23.88
C MET A 1 -53.84 -47.26 -24.26
N SER A 2 -52.92 -48.22 -24.02
CA SER A 2 -52.47 -49.23 -24.99
C SER A 2 -51.64 -48.59 -26.07
N GLU A 3 -50.44 -48.93 -26.40
CA GLU A 3 -49.66 -50.15 -26.54
C GLU A 3 -48.22 -49.69 -26.83
N GLN A 4 -47.15 -50.17 -26.23
CA GLN A 4 -46.32 -51.32 -26.61
C GLN A 4 -46.00 -51.39 -28.10
N ASP A 5 -44.71 -51.35 -28.37
CA ASP A 5 -43.92 -52.28 -29.18
C ASP A 5 -42.49 -51.78 -29.27
N GLU A 6 -41.60 -52.45 -28.84
CA GLU A 6 -40.92 -53.72 -29.19
C GLU A 6 -39.63 -53.50 -29.99
N GLN A 7 -38.55 -53.83 -29.33
CA GLN A 7 -37.24 -54.37 -29.71
C GLN A 7 -36.88 -54.45 -31.20
N ASP A 8 -35.69 -54.00 -31.54
CA ASP A 8 -34.81 -54.80 -32.37
C ASP A 8 -33.35 -54.67 -32.03
N THR A 9 -32.74 -55.81 -31.79
CA THR A 9 -31.36 -56.06 -31.43
C THR A 9 -30.53 -56.20 -32.68
N ALA A 10 -29.59 -55.26 -32.93
CA ALA A 10 -28.54 -55.47 -33.94
C ALA A 10 -27.16 -55.60 -33.26
N ARG A 11 -26.75 -56.82 -33.19
CA ARG A 11 -25.45 -57.31 -32.75
C ARG A 11 -24.39 -56.92 -33.76
N LYS A 12 -23.42 -56.10 -33.38
CA LYS A 12 -22.26 -55.73 -34.18
C LYS A 12 -21.12 -56.74 -33.93
N PRO A 13 -20.50 -57.26 -35.00
CA PRO A 13 -19.44 -58.27 -34.87
C PRO A 13 -18.14 -57.66 -34.33
N THR A 14 -17.48 -58.42 -33.47
CA THR A 14 -16.16 -58.22 -32.90
C THR A 14 -15.09 -58.23 -33.97
N PRO A 15 -14.17 -57.28 -34.08
CA PRO A 15 -13.00 -57.42 -34.92
C PRO A 15 -11.93 -58.25 -34.21
N GLU A 16 -11.44 -59.18 -34.99
CA GLU A 16 -10.38 -60.15 -34.76
C GLU A 16 -9.04 -59.50 -34.40
N SER A 17 -8.42 -60.00 -33.34
CA SER A 17 -7.14 -59.51 -32.81
C SER A 17 -5.99 -59.95 -33.70
N THR A 18 -5.33 -59.03 -34.38
CA THR A 18 -4.05 -59.27 -35.03
C THR A 18 -2.92 -59.20 -34.01
N PRO A 19 -2.03 -60.19 -33.91
CA PRO A 19 -0.91 -60.16 -32.96
C PRO A 19 0.11 -59.09 -33.32
N ALA A 20 0.51 -58.28 -32.35
CA ALA A 20 1.55 -57.27 -32.46
C ALA A 20 2.95 -57.90 -32.65
N PRO A 21 3.83 -57.27 -33.43
CA PRO A 21 5.19 -57.78 -33.64
C PRO A 21 6.03 -57.59 -32.36
N THR A 22 6.81 -58.63 -32.06
CA THR A 22 7.75 -58.69 -30.92
C THR A 22 8.88 -57.64 -31.11
N PRO A 23 9.23 -56.82 -30.11
CA PRO A 23 10.35 -55.91 -30.18
C PRO A 23 11.68 -56.66 -30.05
N PRO A 24 12.75 -56.16 -30.72
CA PRO A 24 14.09 -56.75 -30.65
C PRO A 24 14.71 -56.57 -29.25
N PRO A 25 15.66 -57.44 -28.85
CA PRO A 25 16.31 -57.34 -27.52
C PRO A 25 17.17 -56.12 -27.39
N ALA A 26 16.96 -55.35 -26.31
CA ALA A 26 17.71 -54.17 -25.97
C ALA A 26 19.14 -54.55 -25.51
N ALA A 27 20.16 -53.96 -26.15
CA ALA A 27 21.55 -54.12 -25.77
C ALA A 27 21.83 -53.54 -24.36
N PRO A 28 22.50 -54.25 -23.47
CA PRO A 28 22.86 -53.75 -22.15
C PRO A 28 24.15 -52.89 -22.24
N GLY A 29 24.03 -51.58 -22.23
CA GLY A 29 25.22 -50.73 -22.23
C GLY A 29 24.97 -49.19 -22.22
N GLY A 30 23.84 -48.74 -22.79
CA GLY A 30 23.61 -47.30 -22.96
C GLY A 30 23.08 -46.54 -21.72
N ARG A 31 22.46 -47.19 -20.81
CA ARG A 31 21.78 -46.55 -19.66
C ARG A 31 22.74 -46.05 -18.56
N LEU A 32 23.88 -46.73 -18.40
CA LEU A 32 24.85 -46.37 -17.35
C LEU A 32 25.67 -45.16 -17.76
N VAL A 33 26.05 -45.04 -19.05
CA VAL A 33 26.79 -43.90 -19.59
C VAL A 33 25.93 -42.63 -19.62
N THR A 34 24.62 -42.76 -19.96
CA THR A 34 23.67 -41.65 -19.97
C THR A 34 23.43 -41.14 -18.56
N GLY A 35 23.32 -42.01 -17.55
CA GLY A 35 23.15 -41.63 -16.15
C GLY A 35 24.34 -40.85 -15.58
N ILE A 36 25.57 -41.27 -15.92
CA ILE A 36 26.79 -40.59 -15.48
C ILE A 36 26.88 -39.21 -16.12
N ALA A 37 26.55 -39.07 -17.41
CA ALA A 37 26.56 -37.78 -18.10
C ALA A 37 25.59 -36.76 -17.48
N TRP A 38 24.39 -37.19 -17.05
CA TRP A 38 23.44 -36.35 -16.37
C TRP A 38 23.89 -35.92 -14.96
N VAL A 39 24.51 -36.81 -14.21
CA VAL A 39 25.08 -36.49 -12.89
C VAL A 39 26.21 -35.48 -13.00
N VAL A 40 27.09 -35.60 -13.95
CA VAL A 40 28.18 -34.64 -14.18
C VAL A 40 27.65 -33.29 -14.65
N LEU A 41 26.59 -33.26 -15.46
CA LEU A 41 25.96 -32.04 -15.96
C LEU A 41 25.23 -31.30 -14.81
N LEU A 42 24.52 -32.04 -13.97
CA LEU A 42 23.84 -31.48 -12.79
C LEU A 42 24.81 -30.99 -11.72
N LEU A 43 25.93 -31.73 -11.49
CA LEU A 43 27.00 -31.29 -10.58
C LEU A 43 27.72 -30.05 -11.11
N GLY A 44 27.98 -29.97 -12.42
CA GLY A 44 28.54 -28.79 -13.07
C GLY A 44 27.63 -27.56 -12.96
N LEU A 45 26.33 -27.76 -13.18
CA LEU A 45 25.32 -26.71 -13.04
C LEU A 45 25.17 -26.26 -11.57
N TRP A 46 25.26 -27.21 -10.62
CA TRP A 46 25.19 -26.91 -9.19
C TRP A 46 26.43 -26.16 -8.70
N LEU A 47 27.64 -26.54 -9.15
CA LEU A 47 28.89 -25.85 -8.83
C LEU A 47 28.93 -24.46 -9.48
N TRP A 48 28.47 -24.31 -10.71
CA TRP A 48 28.39 -22.99 -11.39
C TRP A 48 27.31 -22.10 -10.78
N GLY A 49 26.21 -22.70 -10.31
CA GLY A 49 25.17 -21.98 -9.56
C GLY A 49 25.65 -21.43 -8.21
N ARG A 50 26.61 -22.10 -7.55
CA ARG A 50 27.19 -21.60 -6.28
C ARG A 50 28.09 -20.39 -6.47
N GLU A 51 28.88 -20.34 -7.52
CA GLU A 51 29.72 -19.15 -7.80
C GLU A 51 28.89 -17.96 -8.29
N ALA A 52 27.73 -18.19 -8.93
CA ALA A 52 26.83 -17.12 -9.33
C ALA A 52 26.02 -16.53 -8.17
N THR A 53 25.92 -17.24 -7.01
CA THR A 53 25.26 -16.72 -5.81
C THR A 53 26.19 -15.89 -4.92
N ASP A 54 27.52 -16.16 -4.92
CA ASP A 54 28.48 -15.41 -4.11
C ASP A 54 28.81 -14.01 -4.68
N VAL A 55 28.53 -13.75 -5.97
CA VAL A 55 28.68 -12.41 -6.57
C VAL A 55 27.48 -11.50 -6.32
N ARG A 56 26.40 -12.02 -5.71
CA ARG A 56 25.15 -11.30 -5.49
C ARG A 56 24.97 -10.69 -4.10
N GLU A 57 25.91 -10.91 -3.19
CA GLU A 57 25.89 -10.27 -1.85
C GLU A 57 26.35 -8.81 -1.85
N GLY A 58 26.81 -8.26 -2.98
CA GLY A 58 27.22 -6.87 -3.11
C GLY A 58 26.13 -5.89 -3.62
N ILE A 59 25.00 -6.37 -4.14
CA ILE A 59 23.91 -5.53 -4.65
C ILE A 59 22.58 -6.15 -4.21
N SER A 60 22.34 -6.20 -2.92
CA SER A 60 21.01 -6.43 -2.39
C SER A 60 20.19 -5.16 -2.64
N ARG A 61 19.52 -5.10 -3.78
CA ARG A 61 18.34 -4.26 -3.92
C ARG A 61 17.33 -4.83 -2.94
N PRO A 62 16.80 -4.06 -2.00
CA PRO A 62 15.76 -4.56 -1.12
C PRO A 62 14.61 -5.06 -1.97
N ALA A 63 14.22 -6.30 -1.72
CA ALA A 63 12.97 -6.84 -2.23
C ALA A 63 11.82 -5.92 -1.79
N THR A 64 10.85 -5.72 -2.63
CA THR A 64 9.68 -4.84 -2.51
C THR A 64 8.84 -5.03 -1.22
N GLY A 65 9.29 -5.85 -0.26
CA GLY A 65 8.67 -6.06 1.04
C GLY A 65 9.23 -5.20 2.18
N ASP A 66 10.39 -4.56 1.98
CA ASP A 66 11.09 -3.80 3.04
C ASP A 66 11.05 -2.28 2.83
N MET A 67 10.13 -1.80 1.98
CA MET A 67 9.92 -0.36 1.81
C MET A 67 9.35 0.32 3.06
N ALA A 68 8.84 -0.44 4.01
CA ALA A 68 8.42 0.08 5.31
C ALA A 68 9.60 0.45 6.25
N ALA A 69 10.80 -0.09 6.00
CA ALA A 69 12.00 0.23 6.79
C ALA A 69 12.89 1.30 6.14
N ALA A 70 12.63 1.67 4.88
CA ALA A 70 13.45 2.65 4.13
C ALA A 70 13.06 4.12 4.40
N GLY A 71 12.08 4.36 5.29
CA GLY A 71 11.47 5.68 5.46
C GLY A 71 12.21 6.65 6.39
N ARG A 72 13.34 6.29 6.99
CA ARG A 72 14.09 7.25 7.79
C ARG A 72 15.42 7.56 7.11
N PRO A 73 15.56 8.74 6.49
CA PRO A 73 16.89 9.23 6.13
C PRO A 73 17.74 9.23 7.41
N PRO A 74 18.98 8.70 7.37
CA PRO A 74 19.83 8.77 8.54
C PRO A 74 20.03 10.24 8.93
N ASP A 75 19.61 10.59 10.15
CA ASP A 75 20.02 11.78 10.87
C ASP A 75 19.68 13.17 10.29
N VAL A 76 18.47 13.38 9.74
CA VAL A 76 17.94 14.74 9.70
C VAL A 76 17.45 15.06 11.11
N PRO A 77 18.11 15.99 11.85
CA PRO A 77 17.64 16.40 13.16
C PRO A 77 16.28 17.09 12.99
N LEU A 78 15.23 16.42 13.44
CA LEU A 78 13.89 16.99 13.41
C LEU A 78 13.77 18.09 14.48
N PRO A 79 13.00 19.17 14.23
CA PRO A 79 12.81 20.24 15.20
C PRO A 79 12.14 19.74 16.48
N PRO A 80 12.32 20.41 17.62
CA PRO A 80 11.62 20.08 18.84
C PRO A 80 10.10 20.25 18.67
N ALA A 81 9.32 19.44 19.40
CA ALA A 81 7.89 19.60 19.42
C ALA A 81 7.49 20.93 20.06
N HIS A 82 6.50 21.60 19.46
CA HIS A 82 5.84 22.78 20.04
C HIS A 82 4.82 22.34 21.08
N ALA A 83 4.52 23.20 22.04
CA ALA A 83 3.41 22.98 22.97
C ALA A 83 2.09 22.92 22.21
N PRO A 84 1.17 22.01 22.58
CA PRO A 84 -0.15 21.96 21.96
C PRO A 84 -0.89 23.31 22.04
N LEU A 85 -1.76 23.52 21.07
CA LEU A 85 -2.62 24.68 20.95
C LEU A 85 -4.01 24.39 21.54
N ASP A 86 -4.81 25.42 21.71
CA ASP A 86 -6.22 25.30 22.05
C ASP A 86 -7.03 24.66 20.91
N ASP A 87 -8.22 24.18 21.19
CA ASP A 87 -9.11 23.58 20.19
C ASP A 87 -9.58 24.65 19.18
N ALA A 88 -9.30 24.39 17.87
CA ALA A 88 -9.82 25.20 16.76
C ALA A 88 -10.00 24.30 15.54
N ARG A 89 -11.01 24.62 14.70
CA ARG A 89 -11.35 23.78 13.55
C ARG A 89 -10.44 24.06 12.38
N PRO A 90 -10.00 23.03 11.62
CA PRO A 90 -9.22 23.24 10.43
C PRO A 90 -10.09 23.83 9.30
N GLN A 91 -9.51 24.76 8.54
CA GLN A 91 -10.10 25.42 7.38
C GLN A 91 -9.40 25.03 6.08
N ARG A 92 -8.07 24.96 6.11
CA ARG A 92 -7.22 24.65 4.96
C ARG A 92 -6.04 23.80 5.36
N LEU A 93 -5.62 22.95 4.44
CA LEU A 93 -4.38 22.18 4.51
C LEU A 93 -3.44 22.67 3.41
N ASP A 94 -2.23 23.10 3.79
CA ASP A 94 -1.15 23.45 2.88
C ASP A 94 0.03 22.50 3.08
N VAL A 95 0.48 21.86 1.99
CA VAL A 95 1.67 21.00 1.96
C VAL A 95 2.57 21.49 0.84
N PRO A 96 3.49 22.43 1.12
CA PRO A 96 4.31 23.09 0.08
C PRO A 96 5.13 22.11 -0.75
N GLY A 97 5.65 21.04 -0.12
CA GLY A 97 6.43 20.02 -0.81
C GLY A 97 5.66 19.22 -1.88
N LEU A 98 4.33 19.29 -1.87
CA LEU A 98 3.45 18.61 -2.84
C LEU A 98 2.59 19.59 -3.66
N ASP A 99 2.77 20.89 -3.49
CA ASP A 99 1.91 21.94 -4.10
C ASP A 99 0.41 21.72 -3.74
N ILE A 100 0.14 21.23 -2.53
CA ILE A 100 -1.23 21.08 -2.02
C ILE A 100 -1.62 22.36 -1.28
N ASP A 101 -2.77 22.94 -1.67
CA ASP A 101 -3.48 24.00 -0.98
C ASP A 101 -4.98 23.69 -1.07
N ALA A 102 -5.52 23.00 -0.06
CA ALA A 102 -6.81 22.34 -0.12
C ALA A 102 -7.75 22.78 1.01
N PRO A 103 -9.04 22.99 0.72
CA PRO A 103 -10.05 23.20 1.76
C PRO A 103 -10.22 21.93 2.59
N VAL A 104 -10.47 22.12 3.90
CA VAL A 104 -10.76 21.03 4.84
C VAL A 104 -12.24 21.05 5.20
N VAL A 105 -12.87 19.89 5.14
CA VAL A 105 -14.29 19.70 5.53
C VAL A 105 -14.42 18.69 6.65
N ALA A 106 -15.37 18.92 7.54
CA ALA A 106 -15.69 18.00 8.63
C ALA A 106 -16.30 16.70 8.08
N ARG A 107 -15.79 15.56 8.53
CA ARG A 107 -16.29 14.23 8.15
C ARG A 107 -16.57 13.38 9.38
N GLY A 108 -17.49 12.43 9.24
CA GLY A 108 -17.83 11.42 10.24
C GLY A 108 -17.14 10.08 9.94
N LEU A 109 -17.75 9.01 10.46
CA LEU A 109 -17.43 7.64 10.09
C LEU A 109 -18.49 7.11 9.13
N ASP A 110 -18.05 6.25 8.23
CA ASP A 110 -18.93 5.47 7.35
C ASP A 110 -19.61 4.31 8.13
N ALA A 111 -20.40 3.49 7.43
CA ALA A 111 -21.12 2.37 8.00
C ALA A 111 -20.19 1.26 8.55
N GLU A 112 -18.98 1.19 8.03
CA GLU A 112 -17.92 0.24 8.39
C GLU A 112 -17.04 0.76 9.54
N GLY A 113 -17.22 2.02 9.96
CA GLY A 113 -16.47 2.67 11.03
C GLY A 113 -15.14 3.27 10.61
N ALA A 114 -14.89 3.38 9.31
CA ALA A 114 -13.75 4.13 8.76
C ALA A 114 -14.11 5.62 8.62
N ILE A 115 -13.09 6.48 8.56
CA ILE A 115 -13.32 7.92 8.34
C ILE A 115 -13.83 8.10 6.92
N GLU A 116 -15.01 8.67 6.78
CA GLU A 116 -15.66 8.93 5.51
C GLU A 116 -14.84 9.95 4.69
N PRO A 117 -14.33 9.60 3.49
CA PRO A 117 -13.59 10.56 2.67
C PRO A 117 -14.52 11.63 2.10
N PRO A 118 -13.98 12.76 1.59
CA PRO A 118 -14.75 13.71 0.81
C PRO A 118 -15.40 13.07 -0.42
N PRO A 119 -16.49 13.64 -0.97
CA PRO A 119 -17.11 13.11 -2.18
C PRO A 119 -16.14 13.08 -3.38
N PHE A 120 -16.27 12.09 -4.27
CA PHE A 120 -15.41 11.94 -5.45
C PHE A 120 -15.49 13.09 -6.45
N ASP A 121 -16.59 13.85 -6.47
CA ASP A 121 -16.74 15.06 -7.27
C ASP A 121 -15.95 16.26 -6.74
N GLN A 122 -15.39 16.13 -5.51
CA GLN A 122 -14.54 17.13 -4.86
C GLN A 122 -13.11 16.59 -4.58
N PRO A 123 -12.37 16.13 -5.60
CA PRO A 123 -11.10 15.42 -5.41
C PRO A 123 -9.98 16.28 -4.83
N GLY A 124 -10.12 17.62 -4.86
CA GLY A 124 -9.18 18.56 -4.26
C GLY A 124 -9.49 18.91 -2.79
N THR A 125 -10.40 18.18 -2.12
CA THR A 125 -10.83 18.47 -0.75
C THR A 125 -10.26 17.43 0.22
N VAL A 126 -9.93 17.89 1.44
CA VAL A 126 -9.48 17.05 2.55
C VAL A 126 -10.59 16.91 3.58
N GLY A 127 -10.83 15.69 4.05
CA GLY A 127 -11.76 15.41 5.14
C GLY A 127 -11.02 15.39 6.48
N TRP A 128 -11.54 16.08 7.48
CA TRP A 128 -11.07 15.96 8.86
C TRP A 128 -12.10 15.20 9.71
N TYR A 129 -11.65 14.23 10.52
CA TYR A 129 -12.51 13.50 11.44
C TYR A 129 -12.97 14.40 12.58
N ALA A 130 -14.16 14.96 12.45
CA ALA A 130 -14.67 16.03 13.32
C ALA A 130 -15.06 15.58 14.74
N ALA A 131 -15.25 14.28 14.97
CA ALA A 131 -15.49 13.74 16.32
C ALA A 131 -14.18 13.42 17.07
N GLY A 132 -13.03 13.57 16.41
CA GLY A 132 -11.70 13.37 16.96
C GLY A 132 -11.04 14.68 17.41
N VAL A 133 -9.72 14.63 17.51
CA VAL A 133 -8.87 15.76 17.93
C VAL A 133 -8.80 16.82 16.82
N THR A 134 -8.82 18.10 17.22
CA THR A 134 -8.55 19.22 16.31
C THR A 134 -7.05 19.37 16.05
N PRO A 135 -6.62 19.73 14.81
CA PRO A 135 -5.20 19.94 14.51
C PRO A 135 -4.59 21.06 15.37
N GLY A 136 -3.53 20.70 16.09
CA GLY A 136 -2.86 21.57 17.04
C GLY A 136 -3.14 21.19 18.50
N ALA A 137 -4.30 20.63 18.83
CA ALA A 137 -4.61 20.17 20.17
C ALA A 137 -3.88 18.88 20.56
N VAL A 138 -3.87 18.57 21.87
CA VAL A 138 -3.25 17.33 22.39
C VAL A 138 -3.91 16.10 21.78
N GLY A 139 -3.09 15.17 21.30
CA GLY A 139 -3.53 13.93 20.69
C GLY A 139 -3.33 13.93 19.18
N THR A 140 -4.02 13.02 18.49
CA THR A 140 -3.83 12.79 17.05
C THR A 140 -5.04 13.27 16.26
N ALA A 141 -4.85 14.31 15.44
CA ALA A 141 -5.83 14.74 14.46
C ALA A 141 -5.73 13.86 13.20
N LEU A 142 -6.88 13.45 12.66
CA LEU A 142 -6.94 12.56 11.49
C LEU A 142 -7.54 13.29 10.29
N MET A 143 -6.82 13.26 9.16
CA MET A 143 -7.26 13.81 7.89
C MET A 143 -7.16 12.77 6.78
N VAL A 144 -8.18 12.70 5.95
CA VAL A 144 -8.29 11.75 4.83
C VAL A 144 -8.50 12.49 3.52
N GLY A 145 -7.98 11.94 2.44
CA GLY A 145 -8.18 12.46 1.10
C GLY A 145 -8.03 11.35 0.07
N HIS A 146 -8.61 11.55 -1.11
CA HIS A 146 -8.46 10.58 -2.20
C HIS A 146 -7.05 10.62 -2.79
N VAL A 147 -6.55 9.46 -3.22
CA VAL A 147 -5.33 9.35 -4.02
C VAL A 147 -5.62 9.75 -5.47
N ASP A 148 -6.74 9.30 -6.01
CA ASP A 148 -7.23 9.60 -7.36
C ASP A 148 -8.74 9.46 -7.47
N THR A 149 -9.24 9.72 -8.66
CA THR A 149 -10.58 9.39 -9.12
C THR A 149 -10.43 8.56 -10.39
N GLU A 150 -11.52 8.02 -10.94
CA GLU A 150 -11.48 7.27 -12.18
C GLU A 150 -10.76 7.97 -13.35
N THR A 151 -10.70 9.31 -13.33
CA THR A 151 -10.22 10.10 -14.46
C THR A 151 -9.04 11.01 -14.19
N ARG A 152 -8.68 11.25 -12.91
CA ARG A 152 -7.61 12.21 -12.56
C ARG A 152 -7.05 11.97 -11.16
N PRO A 153 -5.79 12.43 -10.90
CA PRO A 153 -5.25 12.52 -9.56
C PRO A 153 -6.12 13.35 -8.62
N ALA A 154 -6.15 12.99 -7.34
CA ALA A 154 -6.84 13.72 -6.28
C ALA A 154 -5.82 14.37 -5.32
N VAL A 155 -6.33 14.98 -4.23
CA VAL A 155 -5.54 15.82 -3.32
C VAL A 155 -4.31 15.12 -2.74
N PHE A 156 -4.38 13.81 -2.47
CA PHE A 156 -3.29 13.04 -1.86
C PHE A 156 -2.57 12.10 -2.83
N TYR A 157 -2.63 12.38 -4.15
CA TYR A 157 -2.00 11.55 -5.16
C TYR A 157 -0.50 11.32 -4.93
N GLN A 158 0.22 12.34 -4.47
CA GLN A 158 1.66 12.28 -4.21
C GLN A 158 2.01 12.13 -2.72
N LEU A 159 1.05 11.80 -1.85
CA LEU A 159 1.25 11.78 -0.40
C LEU A 159 2.41 10.86 0.02
N SER A 160 2.60 9.73 -0.67
CA SER A 160 3.69 8.78 -0.42
C SER A 160 5.09 9.30 -0.73
N THR A 161 5.21 10.45 -1.38
CA THR A 161 6.51 11.05 -1.71
C THR A 161 6.97 12.08 -0.68
N LEU A 162 6.17 12.32 0.37
CA LEU A 162 6.62 13.13 1.49
C LEU A 162 7.78 12.45 2.22
N GLU A 163 8.65 13.27 2.75
CA GLU A 163 9.83 12.83 3.49
C GLU A 163 9.86 13.45 4.89
N PRO A 164 10.45 12.76 5.89
CA PRO A 164 10.67 13.33 7.20
C PRO A 164 11.42 14.68 7.12
N GLY A 165 10.94 15.64 7.92
CA GLY A 165 11.44 17.02 7.94
C GLY A 165 10.65 17.99 7.08
N GLN A 166 9.79 17.53 6.18
CA GLN A 166 8.91 18.42 5.40
C GLN A 166 7.77 18.97 6.25
N THR A 167 7.29 20.13 5.86
CA THR A 167 6.29 20.90 6.61
C THR A 167 4.89 20.70 6.05
N ILE A 168 3.93 20.55 6.97
CA ILE A 168 2.50 20.56 6.73
C ILE A 168 1.92 21.74 7.55
N ARG A 169 1.06 22.55 6.96
CA ARG A 169 0.39 23.66 7.62
C ARG A 169 -1.11 23.46 7.62
N VAL A 170 -1.74 23.75 8.75
CA VAL A 170 -3.19 23.73 8.88
C VAL A 170 -3.66 25.10 9.35
N ALA A 171 -4.32 25.84 8.46
CA ALA A 171 -5.01 27.06 8.82
C ALA A 171 -6.29 26.71 9.59
N ARG A 172 -6.54 27.42 10.70
CA ARG A 172 -7.59 27.15 11.68
C ARG A 172 -8.59 28.30 11.73
N ASP A 173 -9.75 28.07 12.35
CA ASP A 173 -10.82 29.06 12.44
C ASP A 173 -10.61 30.13 13.53
N ASP A 174 -9.48 30.05 14.24
CA ASP A 174 -8.98 31.04 15.19
C ASP A 174 -7.92 31.99 14.61
N ASP A 175 -7.76 32.01 13.27
CA ASP A 175 -6.76 32.76 12.52
C ASP A 175 -5.29 32.35 12.81
N GLU A 176 -5.07 31.23 13.48
CA GLU A 176 -3.75 30.63 13.67
C GLU A 176 -3.48 29.54 12.62
N VAL A 177 -2.20 29.37 12.29
CA VAL A 177 -1.71 28.25 11.48
C VAL A 177 -0.92 27.30 12.37
N ALA A 178 -1.37 26.05 12.46
CA ALA A 178 -0.60 25.00 13.10
C ALA A 178 0.43 24.44 12.09
N GLU A 179 1.72 24.51 12.41
CA GLU A 179 2.81 23.98 11.58
C GLU A 179 3.28 22.63 12.14
N PHE A 180 3.21 21.60 11.30
CA PHE A 180 3.63 20.24 11.63
C PHE A 180 4.84 19.85 10.81
N THR A 181 5.76 19.10 11.42
CA THR A 181 6.87 18.47 10.71
C THR A 181 6.59 16.98 10.54
N VAL A 182 6.73 16.49 9.32
CA VAL A 182 6.63 15.06 9.01
C VAL A 182 7.74 14.31 9.75
N ASP A 183 7.41 13.26 10.49
CA ASP A 183 8.37 12.40 11.16
C ASP A 183 8.40 10.99 10.58
N ASP A 184 7.36 10.57 9.84
CA ASP A 184 7.30 9.24 9.26
C ASP A 184 6.28 9.13 8.12
N VAL A 185 6.56 8.26 7.16
CA VAL A 185 5.65 7.91 6.06
C VAL A 185 5.63 6.40 5.91
N GLN A 186 4.45 5.79 6.04
CA GLN A 186 4.27 4.35 5.98
C GLN A 186 3.25 3.96 4.91
N VAL A 187 3.49 2.79 4.30
CA VAL A 187 2.50 2.10 3.48
C VAL A 187 2.03 0.87 4.25
N LEU A 188 0.81 0.91 4.72
CA LEU A 188 0.19 -0.14 5.53
C LEU A 188 -0.73 -0.99 4.66
N THR A 189 -0.41 -2.27 4.49
CA THR A 189 -1.26 -3.19 3.73
C THR A 189 -2.58 -3.43 4.46
N ARG A 190 -3.65 -3.71 3.72
CA ARG A 190 -4.97 -4.05 4.31
C ARG A 190 -4.92 -5.32 5.15
N ASP A 191 -4.15 -6.31 4.68
CA ASP A 191 -3.90 -7.53 5.42
C ASP A 191 -3.00 -7.23 6.62
N GLY A 192 -3.55 -7.30 7.83
CA GLY A 192 -2.84 -6.95 9.06
C GLY A 192 -2.86 -5.47 9.42
N PHE A 193 -3.81 -4.69 8.88
CA PHE A 193 -3.98 -3.29 9.26
C PHE A 193 -4.23 -3.15 10.76
N ASP A 194 -3.34 -2.41 11.42
CA ASP A 194 -3.44 -2.08 12.84
C ASP A 194 -3.90 -0.61 12.99
N ALA A 195 -5.14 -0.43 13.40
CA ALA A 195 -5.73 0.89 13.60
C ALA A 195 -4.99 1.71 14.68
N GLN A 196 -4.42 1.07 15.70
CA GLN A 196 -3.65 1.75 16.73
C GLN A 196 -2.32 2.28 16.16
N GLN A 197 -1.67 1.51 15.30
CA GLN A 197 -0.46 1.95 14.61
C GLN A 197 -0.75 3.08 13.61
N ALA A 198 -1.86 3.01 12.89
CA ALA A 198 -2.23 3.99 11.86
C ALA A 198 -2.74 5.31 12.46
N TYR A 199 -3.56 5.25 13.49
CA TYR A 199 -4.33 6.39 14.01
C TYR A 199 -3.96 6.79 15.44
N GLY A 200 -3.32 5.89 16.19
CA GLY A 200 -3.01 6.14 17.60
C GLY A 200 -1.90 7.20 17.77
N PRO A 201 -1.89 7.84 18.97
CA PRO A 201 -0.79 8.73 19.31
C PRO A 201 0.52 7.94 19.48
N ARG A 202 1.62 8.50 18.96
CA ARG A 202 2.96 7.97 19.18
C ARG A 202 3.58 8.50 20.47
N ASP A 203 3.17 9.70 20.86
CA ASP A 203 3.63 10.36 22.09
C ASP A 203 2.43 10.98 22.82
N THR A 204 2.23 10.59 24.08
CA THR A 204 1.16 11.12 24.92
C THR A 204 1.49 12.53 25.39
N GLY A 205 0.61 13.49 25.12
CA GLY A 205 0.79 14.89 25.50
C GLY A 205 1.33 15.78 24.38
N ARG A 206 1.64 15.21 23.21
CA ARG A 206 2.04 15.94 22.00
C ARG A 206 0.83 16.15 21.07
N SER A 207 0.86 17.19 20.27
CA SER A 207 -0.07 17.36 19.16
C SER A 207 0.47 16.65 17.93
N GLU A 208 -0.28 15.72 17.36
CA GLU A 208 0.06 14.93 16.21
C GLU A 208 -0.97 15.06 15.08
N LEU A 209 -0.55 14.86 13.87
CA LEU A 209 -1.38 14.86 12.67
C LEU A 209 -1.13 13.57 11.86
N ARG A 210 -2.19 12.96 11.35
CA ARG A 210 -2.11 11.89 10.35
C ARG A 210 -2.80 12.34 9.08
N LEU A 211 -2.10 12.26 7.95
CA LEU A 211 -2.70 12.34 6.63
C LEU A 211 -2.79 10.92 6.06
N ILE A 212 -3.96 10.54 5.56
CA ILE A 212 -4.25 9.17 5.18
C ILE A 212 -4.89 9.15 3.80
N THR A 213 -4.40 8.27 2.93
CA THR A 213 -5.00 8.00 1.62
C THR A 213 -4.88 6.53 1.24
N CYS A 214 -5.63 6.11 0.25
CA CYS A 214 -5.42 4.80 -0.37
C CYS A 214 -4.04 4.74 -1.03
N GLY A 215 -3.46 3.54 -1.11
CA GLY A 215 -2.15 3.32 -1.70
C GLY A 215 -1.90 1.86 -2.05
N GLY A 216 -0.66 1.54 -2.43
CA GLY A 216 -0.33 0.22 -2.93
C GLY A 216 -0.74 0.03 -4.39
N THR A 217 -1.13 -1.19 -4.77
CA THR A 217 -1.59 -1.52 -6.11
C THR A 217 -3.12 -1.48 -6.16
N PHE A 218 -3.68 -0.91 -7.25
CA PHE A 218 -5.12 -0.99 -7.47
C PHE A 218 -5.49 -2.40 -7.94
N ASP A 219 -6.37 -3.06 -7.19
CA ASP A 219 -6.90 -4.38 -7.53
C ASP A 219 -8.26 -4.23 -8.24
N GLN A 220 -8.26 -4.50 -9.54
CA GLN A 220 -9.46 -4.42 -10.36
C GLN A 220 -10.54 -5.46 -9.99
N THR A 221 -10.18 -6.52 -9.26
CA THR A 221 -11.13 -7.57 -8.86
C THR A 221 -11.97 -7.10 -7.68
N THR A 222 -11.38 -6.36 -6.76
CA THR A 222 -12.03 -5.82 -5.56
C THR A 222 -12.38 -4.35 -5.69
N ASP A 223 -12.03 -3.72 -6.83
CA ASP A 223 -12.21 -2.29 -7.11
C ASP A 223 -11.64 -1.40 -5.99
N SER A 224 -10.42 -1.77 -5.53
CA SER A 224 -9.83 -1.09 -4.37
C SER A 224 -8.31 -1.16 -4.33
N TYR A 225 -7.70 -0.23 -3.63
CA TYR A 225 -6.26 -0.25 -3.34
C TYR A 225 -5.89 -1.28 -2.27
N THR A 226 -4.72 -1.90 -2.39
CA THR A 226 -4.24 -2.97 -1.49
C THR A 226 -3.65 -2.47 -0.18
N ALA A 227 -3.42 -1.16 -0.05
CA ALA A 227 -2.79 -0.54 1.11
C ALA A 227 -3.35 0.86 1.38
N ASN A 228 -2.90 1.46 2.49
CA ASN A 228 -3.06 2.87 2.80
C ASN A 228 -1.69 3.51 2.97
N VAL A 229 -1.55 4.75 2.51
CA VAL A 229 -0.41 5.61 2.87
C VAL A 229 -0.80 6.41 4.10
N VAL A 230 0.04 6.36 5.13
CA VAL A 230 -0.13 7.11 6.38
C VAL A 230 1.10 7.98 6.59
N VAL A 231 0.92 9.28 6.54
CA VAL A 231 1.91 10.28 6.91
C VAL A 231 1.68 10.68 8.35
N SER A 232 2.72 10.56 9.16
CA SER A 232 2.73 11.01 10.55
C SER A 232 3.52 12.30 10.66
N ALA A 233 2.97 13.26 11.38
CA ALA A 233 3.61 14.53 11.67
C ALA A 233 3.27 14.99 13.08
N TYR A 234 4.07 15.90 13.63
CA TYR A 234 3.84 16.47 14.95
C TYR A 234 4.01 18.01 14.90
N LEU A 235 3.32 18.69 15.80
CA LEU A 235 3.34 20.15 15.89
C LEU A 235 4.74 20.63 16.26
N THR A 236 5.28 21.55 15.46
CA THR A 236 6.64 22.12 15.63
C THR A 236 6.64 23.64 15.68
N GLY A 237 5.52 24.29 15.35
CA GLY A 237 5.43 25.73 15.36
C GLY A 237 4.01 26.24 15.11
N THR A 238 3.87 27.54 15.16
CA THR A 238 2.67 28.28 14.78
C THR A 238 3.04 29.43 13.87
N GLY A 239 2.14 29.77 12.94
CA GLY A 239 2.23 30.95 12.10
C GLY A 239 0.93 31.74 12.19
N ALA A 240 0.97 33.03 11.82
CA ALA A 240 -0.25 33.74 11.50
C ALA A 240 -0.68 33.38 10.07
N ASP A 241 -1.97 33.36 9.79
CA ASP A 241 -2.50 33.23 8.43
C ASP A 241 -1.97 34.40 7.57
N GLY A 242 -0.73 34.28 7.13
CA GLY A 242 -0.21 35.11 6.08
C GLY A 242 -0.95 34.70 4.80
N HIS A 243 -2.02 35.41 4.49
CA HIS A 243 -2.60 35.39 3.15
C HIS A 243 -1.44 35.60 2.17
N VAL A 244 -0.92 34.51 1.62
CA VAL A 244 0.06 34.57 0.54
C VAL A 244 -0.66 35.14 -0.66
N THR A 245 -0.64 36.47 -0.73
CA THR A 245 -1.01 37.22 -1.94
C THR A 245 -0.04 36.74 -3.02
N ARG A 246 -0.53 35.99 -3.98
CA ARG A 246 0.16 35.71 -5.25
C ARG A 246 0.26 36.97 -6.10
#